data_c823f160ae59ec815e183b4b23759b86
#
_entry.id   c823f160ae59ec815e183b4b23759b86
#
_cell.length_a   1.000
_cell.length_b   1.000
_cell.length_c   1.000
_cell.angle_alpha   90.00
_cell.angle_beta   90.00
_cell.angle_gamma   90.00
#
_symmetry.space_group_name_H-M   'P 1'
#
loop_
_entity.id
_entity.type
_entity.pdbx_description
1 polymer ?
#
loop_
_entity_poly.entity_id
_entity_poly.type
_entity_poly.pdbx_seq_one_letter_code
_entity_poly.pdbx_strand_id
1 'polypeptide(L)'
;DTLMMAHMARLTGRDEQPYRTLAENIRRDFRARYVREGRLTVRHITALSMAIFTGMLDEDEAKAEAAALNQMIVDDGYQFTCGLHGMRTIFDVLTRYGYAETLFKTVTNTQHYGYGYSVSHGFRTLPEHFAFDVKLAGARTRVCSRNHHYMSFVDTWFFEYLAGIQVLGFGQE
;
A
#
# COMPACT_ATOMS: atom_id res chain seq x y z
N ASP A 1 2.75 12.99 5.82
CA ASP A 1 2.26 13.82 6.93
C ASP A 1 2.58 15.31 6.72
N THR A 2 3.83 15.72 6.36
CA THR A 2 4.21 17.13 6.18
C THR A 2 3.40 17.88 5.12
N LEU A 3 3.07 17.24 3.98
CA LEU A 3 2.20 17.83 2.96
C LEU A 3 0.75 17.99 3.46
N MET A 4 0.27 17.08 4.30
CA MET A 4 -1.03 17.24 4.97
C MET A 4 -1.01 18.44 5.91
N MET A 5 0.08 18.64 6.66
CA MET A 5 0.25 19.83 7.52
C MET A 5 0.29 21.12 6.70
N ALA A 6 0.96 21.12 5.54
CA ALA A 6 0.93 22.26 4.62
C ALA A 6 -0.50 22.57 4.15
N HIS A 7 -1.25 21.54 3.75
CA HIS A 7 -2.64 21.70 3.35
C HIS A 7 -3.53 22.26 4.47
N MET A 8 -3.40 21.72 5.70
CA MET A 8 -4.13 22.21 6.87
C MET A 8 -3.76 23.67 7.22
N ALA A 9 -2.47 24.02 7.16
CA ALA A 9 -2.02 25.39 7.37
C ALA A 9 -2.71 26.35 6.38
N ARG A 10 -2.71 26.02 5.09
CA ARG A 10 -3.40 26.80 4.06
C ARG A 10 -4.89 26.96 4.34
N LEU A 11 -5.60 25.86 4.68
CA LEU A 11 -7.04 25.90 4.97
C LEU A 11 -7.38 26.77 6.20
N THR A 12 -6.44 26.89 7.14
CA THR A 12 -6.60 27.69 8.37
C THR A 12 -5.98 29.09 8.26
N GLY A 13 -5.59 29.53 7.06
CA GLY A 13 -4.99 30.84 6.82
C GLY A 13 -3.59 31.02 7.42
N ARG A 14 -2.88 29.92 7.70
CA ARG A 14 -1.51 29.93 8.20
C ARG A 14 -0.50 29.72 7.07
N ASP A 15 0.75 30.11 7.28
CA ASP A 15 1.82 29.90 6.33
C ASP A 15 2.09 28.39 6.14
N GLU A 16 1.94 27.91 4.93
CA GLU A 16 2.21 26.52 4.56
C GLU A 16 3.69 26.26 4.18
N GLN A 17 4.46 27.31 3.91
CA GLN A 17 5.80 27.22 3.35
C GLN A 17 6.79 26.40 4.21
N PRO A 18 6.83 26.52 5.54
CA PRO A 18 7.71 25.71 6.37
C PRO A 18 7.49 24.21 6.19
N TYR A 19 6.23 23.79 6.04
CA TYR A 19 5.88 22.37 5.85
C TYR A 19 6.24 21.89 4.45
N ARG A 20 6.06 22.72 3.42
CA ARG A 20 6.47 22.41 2.05
C ARG A 20 7.99 22.24 1.95
N THR A 21 8.74 23.18 2.50
CA THR A 21 10.20 23.10 2.56
C THR A 21 10.68 21.83 3.29
N LEU A 22 10.04 21.50 4.40
CA LEU A 22 10.36 20.25 5.11
C LEU A 22 10.08 19.01 4.25
N ALA A 23 8.94 18.95 3.55
CA ALA A 23 8.61 17.85 2.67
C ALA A 23 9.61 17.68 1.52
N GLU A 24 10.04 18.79 0.91
CA GLU A 24 11.08 18.80 -0.14
C GLU A 24 12.42 18.29 0.39
N ASN A 25 12.83 18.73 1.59
CA ASN A 25 14.06 18.25 2.23
C ASN A 25 13.99 16.74 2.51
N ILE A 26 12.87 16.25 3.06
CA ILE A 26 12.66 14.83 3.30
C ILE A 26 12.78 14.04 1.99
N ARG A 27 12.12 14.49 0.93
CA ARG A 27 12.18 13.84 -0.39
C ARG A 27 13.60 13.83 -0.94
N ARG A 28 14.30 14.95 -0.90
CA ARG A 28 15.70 15.06 -1.34
C ARG A 28 16.59 14.07 -0.59
N ASP A 29 16.52 14.05 0.73
CA ASP A 29 17.38 13.22 1.58
C ASP A 29 17.03 11.73 1.42
N PHE A 30 15.75 11.39 1.26
CA PHE A 30 15.31 10.05 0.92
C PHE A 30 15.92 9.59 -0.41
N ARG A 31 15.81 10.41 -1.47
CA ARG A 31 16.34 10.09 -2.79
C ARG A 31 17.86 9.93 -2.76
N ALA A 32 18.58 10.84 -2.07
CA ALA A 32 20.02 10.76 -1.92
C ALA A 32 20.48 9.46 -1.24
N ARG A 33 19.66 8.90 -0.35
CA ARG A 33 19.99 7.69 0.41
C ARG A 33 19.54 6.40 -0.29
N TYR A 34 18.36 6.38 -0.86
CA TYR A 34 17.69 5.15 -1.27
C TYR A 34 17.45 5.01 -2.78
N VAL A 35 17.72 6.03 -3.60
CA VAL A 35 17.57 5.94 -5.05
C VAL A 35 18.94 5.92 -5.72
N ARG A 36 19.18 4.97 -6.61
CA ARG A 36 20.38 4.85 -7.45
C ARG A 36 19.94 4.53 -8.87
N GLU A 37 20.44 5.31 -9.85
CA GLU A 37 20.14 5.11 -11.27
C GLU A 37 18.62 5.01 -11.55
N GLY A 38 17.82 5.85 -10.87
CA GLY A 38 16.38 5.86 -11.02
C GLY A 38 15.64 4.67 -10.35
N ARG A 39 16.33 3.85 -9.57
CA ARG A 39 15.76 2.67 -8.92
C ARG A 39 15.89 2.73 -7.39
N LEU A 40 14.89 2.22 -6.70
CA LEU A 40 14.95 2.08 -5.24
C LEU A 40 15.92 0.97 -4.85
N THR A 41 16.85 1.25 -3.93
CA THR A 41 17.85 0.26 -3.48
C THR A 41 17.26 -0.83 -2.59
N VAL A 42 16.11 -0.57 -1.95
CA VAL A 42 15.41 -1.54 -1.09
C VAL A 42 14.34 -2.24 -1.93
N ARG A 43 14.57 -3.52 -2.24
CA ARG A 43 13.69 -4.34 -3.08
C ARG A 43 12.71 -5.14 -2.22
N HIS A 44 11.68 -4.48 -1.72
CA HIS A 44 10.62 -5.09 -0.90
C HIS A 44 9.27 -4.47 -1.25
N ILE A 45 8.22 -5.28 -1.34
CA ILE A 45 6.86 -4.87 -1.72
C ILE A 45 6.40 -3.61 -0.95
N THR A 46 6.54 -3.61 0.37
CA THR A 46 6.17 -2.45 1.21
C THR A 46 7.00 -1.21 0.88
N ALA A 47 8.32 -1.37 0.68
CA ALA A 47 9.20 -0.23 0.41
C ALA A 47 8.88 0.42 -0.94
N LEU A 48 8.67 -0.38 -1.98
CA LEU A 48 8.29 0.08 -3.32
C LEU A 48 6.95 0.80 -3.28
N SER A 49 5.91 0.17 -2.73
CA SER A 49 4.56 0.75 -2.69
C SER A 49 4.52 2.04 -1.86
N MET A 50 5.19 2.09 -0.72
CA MET A 50 5.25 3.30 0.11
C MET A 50 6.03 4.44 -0.55
N ALA A 51 7.17 4.16 -1.20
CA ALA A 51 7.95 5.19 -1.88
C ALA A 51 7.18 5.83 -3.03
N ILE A 52 6.44 5.03 -3.80
CA ILE A 52 5.56 5.52 -4.88
C ILE A 52 4.39 6.30 -4.28
N PHE A 53 3.65 5.71 -3.34
CA PHE A 53 2.47 6.32 -2.72
C PHE A 53 2.77 7.67 -2.07
N THR A 54 3.92 7.81 -1.42
CA THR A 54 4.30 9.04 -0.73
C THR A 54 4.98 10.07 -1.62
N GLY A 55 5.14 9.81 -2.94
CA GLY A 55 5.73 10.73 -3.89
C GLY A 55 7.24 10.93 -3.72
N MET A 56 7.96 9.91 -3.22
CA MET A 56 9.42 9.97 -3.06
C MET A 56 10.16 9.82 -4.39
N LEU A 57 9.52 9.25 -5.39
CA LEU A 57 10.05 9.00 -6.74
C LEU A 57 9.50 10.00 -7.75
N ASP A 58 10.21 10.19 -8.85
CA ASP A 58 9.69 10.89 -10.01
C ASP A 58 8.72 9.97 -10.78
N GLU A 59 7.93 10.52 -11.70
CA GLU A 59 6.86 9.75 -12.37
C GLU A 59 7.38 8.55 -13.15
N ASP A 60 8.48 8.71 -13.91
CA ASP A 60 9.08 7.61 -14.67
C ASP A 60 9.67 6.53 -13.76
N GLU A 61 10.31 6.93 -12.65
CA GLU A 61 10.83 6.04 -11.63
C GLU A 61 9.67 5.28 -10.94
N ALA A 62 8.60 6.00 -10.58
CA ALA A 62 7.42 5.43 -9.95
C ALA A 62 6.74 4.40 -10.86
N LYS A 63 6.61 4.69 -12.15
CA LYS A 63 6.08 3.76 -13.15
C LYS A 63 6.94 2.50 -13.27
N ALA A 64 8.27 2.66 -13.32
CA ALA A 64 9.21 1.54 -13.40
C ALA A 64 9.19 0.69 -12.11
N GLU A 65 9.04 1.32 -10.94
CA GLU A 65 8.95 0.60 -9.67
C GLU A 65 7.58 -0.03 -9.44
N ALA A 66 6.50 0.56 -9.98
CA ALA A 66 5.18 -0.07 -9.97
C ALA A 66 5.15 -1.35 -10.83
N ALA A 67 5.81 -1.33 -12.00
CA ALA A 67 5.98 -2.53 -12.82
C ALA A 67 6.77 -3.61 -12.08
N ALA A 68 7.84 -3.23 -11.39
CA ALA A 68 8.62 -4.17 -10.58
C ALA A 68 7.83 -4.72 -9.39
N LEU A 69 7.06 -3.88 -8.70
CA LEU A 69 6.16 -4.28 -7.63
C LEU A 69 5.12 -5.29 -8.13
N ASN A 70 4.50 -5.02 -9.28
CA ASN A 70 3.58 -5.94 -9.93
C ASN A 70 4.24 -7.29 -10.21
N GLN A 71 5.44 -7.28 -10.81
CA GLN A 71 6.16 -8.51 -11.14
C GLN A 71 6.49 -9.32 -9.88
N MET A 72 6.90 -8.68 -8.79
CA MET A 72 7.16 -9.37 -7.51
C MET A 72 5.93 -10.10 -6.98
N ILE A 73 4.73 -9.53 -7.11
CA ILE A 73 3.48 -10.17 -6.68
C ILE A 73 3.12 -11.34 -7.60
N VAL A 74 3.33 -11.19 -8.90
CA VAL A 74 3.10 -12.27 -9.89
C VAL A 74 4.05 -13.44 -9.63
N ASP A 75 5.34 -13.17 -9.45
CA ASP A 75 6.38 -14.18 -9.22
C ASP A 75 6.16 -14.94 -7.90
N ASP A 76 5.59 -14.26 -6.89
CA ASP A 76 5.22 -14.86 -5.59
C ASP A 76 3.85 -15.57 -5.60
N GLY A 77 3.26 -15.78 -6.77
CA GLY A 77 2.01 -16.51 -6.93
C GLY A 77 0.76 -15.76 -6.46
N TYR A 78 0.75 -14.46 -6.64
CA TYR A 78 -0.37 -13.57 -6.25
C TYR A 78 -0.65 -13.62 -4.74
N GLN A 79 0.37 -13.35 -3.94
CA GLN A 79 0.28 -13.30 -2.48
C GLN A 79 0.54 -11.89 -1.94
N PHE A 80 -0.08 -11.58 -0.80
CA PHE A 80 0.24 -10.40 -0.01
C PHE A 80 1.33 -10.73 1.02
N THR A 81 2.59 -10.54 0.66
CA THR A 81 3.75 -10.77 1.54
C THR A 81 4.22 -9.49 2.25
N CYS A 82 3.29 -8.60 2.57
CA CYS A 82 3.55 -7.32 3.21
C CYS A 82 2.73 -7.15 4.50
N GLY A 83 3.22 -6.27 5.37
CA GLY A 83 2.49 -5.86 6.56
C GLY A 83 1.47 -4.75 6.29
N LEU A 84 0.83 -4.26 7.35
CA LEU A 84 -0.26 -3.28 7.33
C LEU A 84 0.02 -2.05 6.45
N HIS A 85 1.21 -1.46 6.55
CA HIS A 85 1.55 -0.27 5.78
C HIS A 85 1.62 -0.55 4.27
N GLY A 86 2.16 -1.71 3.90
CA GLY A 86 2.19 -2.16 2.50
C GLY A 86 0.79 -2.41 1.97
N MET A 87 -0.08 -3.05 2.74
CA MET A 87 -1.46 -3.35 2.33
C MET A 87 -2.22 -2.10 1.91
N ARG A 88 -2.12 -1.01 2.67
CA ARG A 88 -2.77 0.25 2.31
C ARG A 88 -2.29 0.80 0.97
N THR A 89 -0.99 0.80 0.73
CA THR A 89 -0.38 1.51 -0.39
C THR A 89 -0.39 0.71 -1.70
N ILE A 90 -0.36 -0.63 -1.62
CA ILE A 90 -0.35 -1.51 -2.78
C ILE A 90 -1.61 -1.34 -3.64
N PHE A 91 -2.79 -1.26 -3.03
CA PHE A 91 -4.04 -1.12 -3.76
C PHE A 91 -4.09 0.16 -4.60
N ASP A 92 -3.72 1.29 -4.01
CA ASP A 92 -3.67 2.56 -4.71
C ASP A 92 -2.62 2.54 -5.83
N VAL A 93 -1.39 2.13 -5.51
CA VAL A 93 -0.27 2.15 -6.45
C VAL A 93 -0.53 1.25 -7.66
N LEU A 94 -0.87 -0.02 -7.44
CA LEU A 94 -1.06 -0.94 -8.55
C LEU A 94 -2.25 -0.56 -9.41
N THR A 95 -3.32 -0.04 -8.83
CA THR A 95 -4.47 0.44 -9.61
C THR A 95 -4.12 1.66 -10.44
N ARG A 96 -3.46 2.65 -9.85
CA ARG A 96 -3.02 3.88 -10.54
C ARG A 96 -2.14 3.59 -11.75
N TYR A 97 -1.28 2.60 -11.66
CA TYR A 97 -0.36 2.21 -12.74
C TYR A 97 -0.88 1.10 -13.66
N GLY A 98 -2.19 0.75 -13.57
CA GLY A 98 -2.83 -0.15 -14.52
C GLY A 98 -2.74 -1.64 -14.19
N TYR A 99 -2.37 -2.01 -12.96
CA TYR A 99 -2.22 -3.40 -12.52
C TYR A 99 -3.38 -3.90 -11.64
N ALA A 100 -4.58 -3.37 -11.83
CA ALA A 100 -5.78 -3.76 -11.07
C ALA A 100 -6.12 -5.26 -11.21
N GLU A 101 -5.81 -5.87 -12.36
CA GLU A 101 -6.02 -7.30 -12.57
C GLU A 101 -5.14 -8.16 -11.63
N THR A 102 -3.89 -7.75 -11.39
CA THR A 102 -3.02 -8.42 -10.43
C THR A 102 -3.58 -8.36 -9.03
N LEU A 103 -4.11 -7.20 -8.62
CA LEU A 103 -4.80 -7.06 -7.32
C LEU A 103 -6.02 -7.97 -7.23
N PHE A 104 -6.85 -8.00 -8.29
CA PHE A 104 -8.03 -8.86 -8.32
C PHE A 104 -7.66 -10.34 -8.14
N LYS A 105 -6.65 -10.82 -8.87
CA LYS A 105 -6.13 -12.19 -8.72
C LYS A 105 -5.60 -12.44 -7.31
N THR A 106 -4.89 -11.48 -6.71
CA THR A 106 -4.33 -11.61 -5.37
C THR A 106 -5.41 -11.63 -4.30
N VAL A 107 -6.43 -10.75 -4.41
CA VAL A 107 -7.55 -10.69 -3.45
C VAL A 107 -8.41 -11.95 -3.51
N THR A 108 -8.65 -12.50 -4.70
CA THR A 108 -9.49 -13.69 -4.89
C THR A 108 -8.74 -15.02 -4.78
N ASN A 109 -7.42 -14.98 -4.56
CA ASN A 109 -6.60 -16.19 -4.43
C ASN A 109 -7.00 -16.99 -3.18
N THR A 110 -7.39 -18.25 -3.38
CA THR A 110 -7.80 -19.18 -2.31
C THR A 110 -6.71 -20.18 -1.93
N GLN A 111 -5.60 -20.20 -2.65
CA GLN A 111 -4.51 -21.17 -2.44
C GLN A 111 -3.45 -20.64 -1.47
N HIS A 112 -3.35 -19.33 -1.33
CA HIS A 112 -2.37 -18.65 -0.48
C HIS A 112 -3.06 -17.72 0.51
N TYR A 113 -2.45 -17.54 1.66
CA TYR A 113 -2.97 -16.68 2.72
C TYR A 113 -3.29 -15.28 2.22
N GLY A 114 -4.55 -14.89 2.35
CA GLY A 114 -5.08 -13.63 1.87
C GLY A 114 -6.58 -13.51 2.12
N TYR A 115 -7.22 -12.58 1.47
CA TYR A 115 -8.67 -12.37 1.59
C TYR A 115 -9.47 -13.56 1.07
N GLY A 116 -9.20 -14.02 -0.15
CA GLY A 116 -9.90 -15.17 -0.75
C GLY A 116 -9.71 -16.44 0.07
N TYR A 117 -8.48 -16.69 0.55
CA TYR A 117 -8.20 -17.80 1.45
C TYR A 117 -9.02 -17.70 2.74
N SER A 118 -9.02 -16.53 3.37
CA SER A 118 -9.76 -16.31 4.62
C SER A 118 -11.25 -16.60 4.46
N VAL A 119 -11.87 -16.08 3.40
CA VAL A 119 -13.29 -16.32 3.10
C VAL A 119 -13.57 -17.79 2.83
N SER A 120 -12.75 -18.46 2.00
CA SER A 120 -12.94 -19.88 1.63
C SER A 120 -12.78 -20.84 2.82
N HIS A 121 -12.05 -20.41 3.87
CA HIS A 121 -11.86 -21.15 5.13
C HIS A 121 -12.81 -20.73 6.25
N GLY A 122 -13.84 -19.92 5.93
CA GLY A 122 -14.90 -19.55 6.87
C GLY A 122 -14.52 -18.51 7.92
N PHE A 123 -13.43 -17.77 7.72
CA PHE A 123 -13.09 -16.64 8.58
C PHE A 123 -14.14 -15.53 8.44
N ARG A 124 -14.60 -15.00 9.56
CA ARG A 124 -15.64 -13.96 9.61
C ARG A 124 -15.07 -12.58 9.95
N THR A 125 -13.80 -12.51 10.24
CA THR A 125 -13.07 -11.29 10.61
C THR A 125 -11.71 -11.29 9.92
N LEU A 126 -11.14 -10.10 9.74
CA LEU A 126 -9.82 -9.94 9.12
C LEU A 126 -8.72 -10.06 10.18
N PRO A 127 -7.69 -10.88 9.97
CA PRO A 127 -6.55 -10.99 10.87
C PRO A 127 -5.59 -9.81 10.70
N GLU A 128 -4.73 -9.58 11.71
CA GLU A 128 -3.68 -8.57 11.65
C GLU A 128 -2.66 -8.81 10.53
N HIS A 129 -2.41 -10.08 10.20
CA HIS A 129 -1.66 -10.49 9.02
C HIS A 129 -2.16 -11.86 8.53
N PHE A 130 -2.02 -12.13 7.25
CA PHE A 130 -2.61 -13.32 6.64
C PHE A 130 -1.91 -14.64 7.01
N ALA A 131 -0.64 -14.62 7.41
CA ALA A 131 0.12 -15.82 7.76
C ALA A 131 -0.07 -16.28 9.23
N PHE A 132 -1.22 -16.03 9.84
CA PHE A 132 -1.47 -16.29 11.26
C PHE A 132 -1.58 -17.79 11.63
N ASP A 133 -1.88 -18.67 10.68
CA ASP A 133 -1.99 -20.12 10.91
C ASP A 133 -0.69 -20.89 10.61
N VAL A 134 0.36 -20.20 10.17
CA VAL A 134 1.63 -20.84 9.85
C VAL A 134 2.33 -21.26 11.13
N LYS A 135 2.39 -22.56 11.39
CA LYS A 135 3.35 -23.15 12.32
C LYS A 135 4.73 -23.07 11.66
N LEU A 136 5.42 -21.96 11.84
CA LEU A 136 6.82 -21.90 11.49
C LEU A 136 7.55 -22.97 12.29
N ALA A 137 8.30 -23.86 11.62
CA ALA A 137 9.02 -24.95 12.23
C ALA A 137 9.88 -24.42 13.41
N GLY A 138 9.55 -24.85 14.63
CA GLY A 138 10.24 -24.46 15.87
C GLY A 138 9.80 -23.12 16.48
N ALA A 139 8.87 -22.39 15.93
CA ALA A 139 8.34 -21.16 16.52
C ALA A 139 7.01 -21.38 17.24
N ARG A 140 6.81 -20.68 18.38
CA ARG A 140 5.49 -20.54 19.00
C ARG A 140 4.52 -19.96 17.96
N THR A 141 3.29 -20.49 17.91
CA THR A 141 2.20 -19.91 17.11
C THR A 141 2.18 -18.40 17.36
N ARG A 142 2.39 -17.61 16.32
CA ARG A 142 2.37 -16.15 16.46
C ARG A 142 0.93 -15.76 16.81
N VAL A 143 0.70 -15.36 18.05
CA VAL A 143 -0.60 -14.83 18.47
C VAL A 143 -0.73 -13.46 17.82
N CYS A 144 -1.68 -13.31 16.89
CA CYS A 144 -2.01 -12.03 16.29
C CYS A 144 -3.50 -11.75 16.51
N SER A 145 -3.89 -10.49 16.37
CA SER A 145 -5.30 -10.12 16.37
C SER A 145 -6.02 -10.80 15.20
N ARG A 146 -7.18 -11.38 15.49
CA ARG A 146 -8.07 -11.97 14.48
C ARG A 146 -9.21 -11.04 14.07
N ASN A 147 -9.24 -9.84 14.60
CA ASN A 147 -10.20 -8.79 14.26
C ASN A 147 -9.46 -7.46 14.14
N HIS A 148 -8.81 -7.24 12.98
CA HIS A 148 -7.95 -6.09 12.74
C HIS A 148 -8.49 -5.27 11.57
N HIS A 149 -9.21 -4.21 11.90
CA HIS A 149 -9.90 -3.35 10.93
C HIS A 149 -8.97 -2.73 9.87
N TYR A 150 -7.68 -2.61 10.18
CA TYR A 150 -6.70 -2.05 9.24
C TYR A 150 -6.56 -2.87 7.94
N MET A 151 -6.95 -4.12 7.97
CA MET A 151 -6.96 -4.97 6.77
C MET A 151 -8.19 -4.74 5.87
N SER A 152 -9.16 -3.92 6.28
CA SER A 152 -10.36 -3.60 5.49
C SER A 152 -10.13 -2.58 4.37
N PHE A 153 -8.91 -2.13 4.11
CA PHE A 153 -8.61 -1.27 2.96
C PHE A 153 -9.05 -1.84 1.62
N VAL A 154 -9.20 -3.14 1.52
CA VAL A 154 -9.77 -3.78 0.33
C VAL A 154 -11.19 -3.30 0.04
N ASP A 155 -11.98 -2.95 1.04
CA ASP A 155 -13.34 -2.42 0.86
C ASP A 155 -13.30 -1.06 0.15
N THR A 156 -12.39 -0.17 0.55
CA THR A 156 -12.16 1.09 -0.15
C THR A 156 -11.84 0.85 -1.63
N TRP A 157 -10.98 -0.11 -1.92
CA TRP A 157 -10.63 -0.47 -3.29
C TRP A 157 -11.84 -1.01 -4.08
N PHE A 158 -12.69 -1.82 -3.46
CA PHE A 158 -13.92 -2.31 -4.08
C PHE A 158 -14.86 -1.15 -4.45
N PHE A 159 -15.07 -0.19 -3.56
CA PHE A 159 -15.94 0.95 -3.83
C PHE A 159 -15.33 1.91 -4.84
N GLU A 160 -14.10 2.35 -4.62
CA GLU A 160 -13.49 3.43 -5.41
C GLU A 160 -13.06 2.98 -6.81
N TYR A 161 -12.54 1.76 -6.93
CA TYR A 161 -11.92 1.30 -8.18
C TYR A 161 -12.73 0.24 -8.92
N LEU A 162 -13.32 -0.74 -8.25
CA LEU A 162 -14.13 -1.74 -8.93
C LEU A 162 -15.55 -1.23 -9.21
N ALA A 163 -16.19 -0.57 -8.24
CA ALA A 163 -17.52 0.02 -8.42
C ALA A 163 -17.48 1.43 -9.02
N GLY A 164 -16.33 2.10 -9.06
CA GLY A 164 -16.15 3.45 -9.60
C GLY A 164 -16.79 4.56 -8.77
N ILE A 165 -17.08 4.30 -7.49
CA ILE A 165 -17.70 5.28 -6.58
C ILE A 165 -16.59 6.08 -5.92
N GLN A 166 -16.29 7.25 -6.42
CA GLN A 166 -15.23 8.12 -5.91
C GLN A 166 -15.80 9.36 -5.23
N VAL A 167 -15.20 9.71 -4.08
CA VAL A 167 -15.46 10.99 -3.41
C VAL A 167 -14.56 12.05 -4.03
N LEU A 168 -15.12 12.93 -4.84
CA LEU A 168 -14.38 13.98 -5.56
C LEU A 168 -13.99 15.17 -4.66
N GLY A 169 -14.56 15.30 -3.47
CA GLY A 169 -14.26 16.36 -2.51
C GLY A 169 -15.26 16.39 -1.36
N PHE A 170 -14.84 16.95 -0.23
CA PHE A 170 -15.76 17.22 0.88
C PHE A 170 -16.60 18.46 0.57
N GLY A 171 -17.94 18.34 0.70
CA GLY A 171 -18.87 19.49 0.55
C GLY A 171 -19.15 19.90 -0.90
N GLN A 172 -18.97 19.02 -1.87
CA GLN A 172 -19.57 19.17 -3.19
C GLN A 172 -20.95 18.50 -3.17
N GLU A 173 -21.97 19.33 -3.33
CA GLU A 173 -23.37 18.91 -3.58
C GLU A 173 -23.53 18.38 -5.00
#